data_3d4b9f6335afb09ef68148112e1d7358
#
_entry.id   3d4b9f6335afb09ef68148112e1d7358
#
_cell.length_a   1.000
_cell.length_b   1.000
_cell.length_c   1.000
_cell.angle_alpha   90.00
_cell.angle_beta   90.00
_cell.angle_gamma   90.00
#
_symmetry.space_group_name_H-M   'P 1'
#
loop_
_entity.id
_entity.type
_entity.pdbx_description
1 polymer ?
#
loop_
_entity_poly.entity_id
_entity_poly.type
_entity_poly.pdbx_seq_one_letter_code
_entity_poly.pdbx_strand_id
1 'polypeptide(L)'
;MPFSIYTYSNPYEINKELYWDFIKNCPHFCVSQTMANGMIETYEEMTAGKVSTVGNLVNSLFPYWESTECKIKQYTDIDKAIGRLEFPENGDKVRQSLRFNRKDLSNSLRILFELDMNIEEMRVDLMSEEQKHLIRLYRIIRETDMIHDFNLKRHFTRVEVDEAIKQGMILERDNVDFSTVDIDTIVIHGVHQFSPMILQTIELVAKYKRVVLLFNYQQQYKNVYQTWIDVYSSFDLPIISQFINEFKANPLLSNSYSGNLLADKLSNLIEGHPEENDIECPIEIMEFDNNTEFAGYVANIFEDALKRQEQDTENKRSTLYYMQEQFYAANNSVNDILKIYYPGQFGERHFLTYPIGHFFLSITNMWNAEEGGIRVENMNDIAECLNSGFIREKTPGSLYSIFNRTKEFFVRAKTIDQIMDLLGKLKKRIAKAEKDEAEKRIVSRLVYFDVTVEEIETLVIALMQLDQITKLFYEDFENTANNFKEFYKRIKEFLETRVLGAEDLEEEFRDVVKRVLVRLEEVDKIDASGSFDVLKETMAYYLKQESKKGLSANWIVRDFEQIDGDILKSRKQDKDTIYHFACLSDNDMNVSGRERFPWPLDVNFFEVAQEPIDW
;
A
#
# COMPACT_ATOMS: atom_id res chain seq x y z
N MET A 1 -12.59 19.12 30.61
CA MET A 1 -11.75 19.27 29.42
C MET A 1 -11.76 17.97 28.64
N PRO A 2 -11.90 18.00 27.32
CA PRO A 2 -12.04 16.77 26.54
C PRO A 2 -10.74 15.98 26.40
N PHE A 3 -9.58 16.60 26.61
CA PHE A 3 -8.28 15.95 26.46
C PHE A 3 -7.54 15.76 27.78
N SER A 4 -6.84 14.63 27.88
CA SER A 4 -5.81 14.41 28.88
C SER A 4 -4.64 13.71 28.22
N ILE A 5 -3.42 14.03 28.64
CA ILE A 5 -2.22 13.39 28.12
C ILE A 5 -1.53 12.73 29.30
N TYR A 6 -1.27 11.44 29.14
CA TYR A 6 -0.55 10.63 30.09
C TYR A 6 0.67 10.00 29.42
N THR A 7 1.67 9.74 30.20
CA THR A 7 2.93 9.18 29.72
C THR A 7 3.34 7.99 30.56
N TYR A 8 4.10 7.11 29.95
CA TYR A 8 4.78 6.01 30.59
C TYR A 8 6.24 5.97 30.13
N SER A 9 7.13 5.51 30.99
CA SER A 9 8.55 5.32 30.65
C SER A 9 8.87 3.86 30.30
N ASN A 10 8.08 2.91 30.82
CA ASN A 10 8.26 1.49 30.58
C ASN A 10 6.99 0.90 29.97
N PRO A 11 7.02 0.49 28.69
CA PRO A 11 5.85 -0.08 28.01
C PRO A 11 5.36 -1.40 28.62
N TYR A 12 6.18 -2.07 29.42
CA TYR A 12 5.80 -3.32 30.12
C TYR A 12 5.13 -3.10 31.47
N GLU A 13 5.09 -1.88 31.95
CA GLU A 13 4.64 -1.53 33.30
C GLU A 13 3.58 -0.41 33.29
N ILE A 14 2.90 -0.18 32.17
CA ILE A 14 1.83 0.82 32.08
C ILE A 14 0.73 0.56 33.12
N ASN A 15 0.49 -0.70 33.45
CA ASN A 15 -0.46 -1.10 34.48
C ASN A 15 -0.06 -0.72 35.91
N LYS A 16 1.16 -0.26 36.13
CA LYS A 16 1.61 0.28 37.41
C LYS A 16 1.44 1.79 37.53
N GLU A 17 1.09 2.45 36.44
CA GLU A 17 0.87 3.89 36.41
C GLU A 17 -0.42 4.28 37.17
N LEU A 18 -0.40 5.43 37.84
CA LEU A 18 -1.53 5.88 38.68
C LEU A 18 -2.85 6.06 37.93
N TYR A 19 -2.77 6.34 36.65
CA TYR A 19 -3.95 6.54 35.81
C TYR A 19 -4.51 5.21 35.24
N TRP A 20 -3.82 4.08 35.43
CA TRP A 20 -4.24 2.80 34.86
C TRP A 20 -5.65 2.39 35.25
N ASP A 21 -5.99 2.51 36.51
CA ASP A 21 -7.34 2.17 37.00
C ASP A 21 -8.44 2.99 36.31
N PHE A 22 -8.11 4.16 35.85
CA PHE A 22 -9.02 5.03 35.11
C PHE A 22 -9.19 4.59 33.66
N ILE A 23 -8.10 4.16 32.97
CA ILE A 23 -8.13 3.86 31.53
C ILE A 23 -8.37 2.38 31.21
N LYS A 24 -8.09 1.44 32.09
CA LYS A 24 -8.13 -0.03 31.82
C LYS A 24 -9.46 -0.56 31.29
N ASN A 25 -10.57 0.16 31.52
CA ASN A 25 -11.91 -0.20 31.04
C ASN A 25 -12.38 0.65 29.85
N CYS A 26 -11.54 1.52 29.33
CA CYS A 26 -11.85 2.35 28.17
C CYS A 26 -11.49 1.62 26.86
N PRO A 27 -12.03 2.04 25.70
CA PRO A 27 -11.54 1.67 24.40
C PRO A 27 -10.13 2.21 24.17
N HIS A 28 -9.20 1.35 23.74
CA HIS A 28 -7.83 1.70 23.40
C HIS A 28 -7.62 1.58 21.90
N PHE A 29 -7.15 2.63 21.26
CA PHE A 29 -6.82 2.68 19.86
C PHE A 29 -5.31 2.89 19.68
N CYS A 30 -4.63 1.87 19.18
CA CYS A 30 -3.19 1.88 18.96
C CYS A 30 -2.85 2.34 17.54
N VAL A 31 -1.68 2.94 17.35
CA VAL A 31 -1.19 3.38 16.04
C VAL A 31 -1.03 2.21 15.07
N SER A 32 -0.66 1.03 15.56
CA SER A 32 -0.45 -0.17 14.75
C SER A 32 -1.16 -1.40 15.31
N GLN A 33 -1.43 -2.38 14.43
CA GLN A 33 -1.98 -3.68 14.84
C GLN A 33 -1.00 -4.46 15.73
N THR A 34 0.29 -4.29 15.50
CA THR A 34 1.35 -4.93 16.31
C THR A 34 1.30 -4.42 17.74
N MET A 35 1.15 -3.12 17.93
CA MET A 35 0.99 -2.52 19.25
C MET A 35 -0.30 -2.97 19.93
N ALA A 36 -1.42 -3.02 19.20
CA ALA A 36 -2.69 -3.51 19.73
C ALA A 36 -2.57 -4.96 20.23
N ASN A 37 -1.97 -5.81 19.43
CA ASN A 37 -1.72 -7.21 19.82
C ASN A 37 -0.76 -7.30 21.03
N GLY A 38 0.29 -6.49 21.05
CA GLY A 38 1.23 -6.42 22.19
C GLY A 38 0.55 -6.02 23.50
N MET A 39 -0.37 -5.05 23.45
CA MET A 39 -1.19 -4.64 24.59
C MET A 39 -2.08 -5.78 25.10
N ILE A 40 -2.76 -6.49 24.20
CA ILE A 40 -3.64 -7.63 24.55
C ILE A 40 -2.82 -8.77 25.16
N GLU A 41 -1.63 -9.04 24.65
CA GLU A 41 -0.79 -10.13 25.14
C GLU A 41 -0.09 -9.81 26.48
N THR A 42 0.16 -8.53 26.74
CA THR A 42 0.92 -8.08 27.91
C THR A 42 0.04 -7.85 29.13
N TYR A 43 -1.15 -7.29 28.97
CA TYR A 43 -2.02 -6.88 30.05
C TYR A 43 -3.28 -7.73 30.11
N GLU A 44 -3.53 -8.40 31.24
CA GLU A 44 -4.69 -9.28 31.43
C GLU A 44 -6.05 -8.55 31.29
N GLU A 45 -6.08 -7.27 31.64
CA GLU A 45 -7.28 -6.43 31.54
C GLU A 45 -7.59 -6.01 30.11
N MET A 46 -6.57 -6.07 29.21
CA MET A 46 -6.70 -5.69 27.81
C MET A 46 -7.19 -6.88 26.99
N THR A 47 -8.45 -6.91 26.72
CA THR A 47 -9.06 -7.92 25.86
C THR A 47 -9.16 -7.41 24.44
N ALA A 48 -9.32 -8.31 23.48
CA ALA A 48 -9.54 -7.98 22.09
C ALA A 48 -10.83 -7.12 21.84
N GLY A 49 -11.73 -7.07 22.81
CA GLY A 49 -12.89 -6.19 22.77
C GLY A 49 -12.64 -4.77 23.30
N LYS A 50 -11.46 -4.50 23.85
CA LYS A 50 -11.08 -3.18 24.37
C LYS A 50 -9.96 -2.51 23.59
N VAL A 51 -9.24 -3.25 22.74
CA VAL A 51 -8.08 -2.73 22.01
C VAL A 51 -8.26 -2.91 20.51
N SER A 52 -8.03 -1.84 19.77
CA SER A 52 -8.10 -1.80 18.30
C SER A 52 -7.06 -0.83 17.76
N THR A 53 -7.16 -0.46 16.48
CA THR A 53 -6.25 0.51 15.86
C THR A 53 -6.94 1.85 15.57
N VAL A 54 -6.15 2.94 15.55
CA VAL A 54 -6.64 4.27 15.13
C VAL A 54 -7.19 4.21 13.71
N GLY A 55 -6.58 3.44 12.80
CA GLY A 55 -7.08 3.23 11.45
C GLY A 55 -8.49 2.62 11.42
N ASN A 56 -8.80 1.71 12.35
CA ASN A 56 -10.15 1.14 12.47
C ASN A 56 -11.16 2.18 12.95
N LEU A 57 -10.78 3.06 13.87
CA LEU A 57 -11.61 4.18 14.33
C LEU A 57 -11.90 5.17 13.19
N VAL A 58 -10.87 5.55 12.42
CA VAL A 58 -11.01 6.38 11.22
C VAL A 58 -11.97 5.75 10.21
N ASN A 59 -11.77 4.46 9.89
CA ASN A 59 -12.64 3.73 8.96
C ASN A 59 -14.10 3.65 9.43
N SER A 60 -14.33 3.56 10.75
CA SER A 60 -15.68 3.50 11.31
C SER A 60 -16.38 4.86 11.31
N LEU A 61 -15.64 5.94 11.48
CA LEU A 61 -16.17 7.31 11.38
C LEU A 61 -16.40 7.74 9.94
N PHE A 62 -15.50 7.34 9.04
CA PHE A 62 -15.52 7.76 7.64
C PHE A 62 -15.57 6.57 6.67
N PRO A 63 -16.56 5.65 6.81
CA PRO A 63 -16.56 4.38 6.07
C PRO A 63 -16.64 4.58 4.55
N TYR A 64 -17.36 5.60 4.08
CA TYR A 64 -17.43 5.92 2.66
C TYR A 64 -16.11 6.47 2.14
N TRP A 65 -15.48 7.41 2.84
CA TRP A 65 -14.21 8.04 2.43
C TRP A 65 -13.08 7.03 2.24
N GLU A 66 -13.02 6.02 3.09
CA GLU A 66 -12.01 4.96 3.01
C GLU A 66 -12.42 3.77 2.13
N SER A 67 -13.67 3.77 1.63
CA SER A 67 -14.15 2.69 0.76
C SER A 67 -13.47 2.70 -0.61
N THR A 68 -13.37 1.51 -1.20
CA THR A 68 -12.91 1.34 -2.58
C THR A 68 -13.83 2.06 -3.57
N GLU A 69 -15.13 2.10 -3.29
CA GLU A 69 -16.11 2.81 -4.09
C GLU A 69 -15.78 4.30 -4.19
N CYS A 70 -15.57 4.97 -3.05
CA CYS A 70 -15.21 6.38 -3.01
C CYS A 70 -13.92 6.66 -3.80
N LYS A 71 -12.88 5.85 -3.56
CA LYS A 71 -11.59 6.01 -4.25
C LYS A 71 -11.70 5.85 -5.78
N ILE A 72 -12.48 4.90 -6.27
CA ILE A 72 -12.74 4.73 -7.71
C ILE A 72 -13.53 5.91 -8.26
N LYS A 73 -14.60 6.37 -7.59
CA LYS A 73 -15.39 7.52 -8.03
C LYS A 73 -14.57 8.79 -8.06
N GLN A 74 -13.81 9.07 -7.00
CA GLN A 74 -12.87 10.19 -6.97
C GLN A 74 -11.88 10.15 -8.15
N TYR A 75 -11.33 8.97 -8.44
CA TYR A 75 -10.41 8.81 -9.54
C TYR A 75 -11.04 9.10 -10.92
N THR A 76 -12.29 8.66 -11.12
CA THR A 76 -13.06 8.98 -12.35
C THR A 76 -13.42 10.45 -12.43
N ASP A 77 -13.76 11.08 -11.32
CA ASP A 77 -14.12 12.49 -11.28
C ASP A 77 -12.92 13.41 -11.52
N ILE A 78 -11.75 13.03 -11.06
CA ILE A 78 -10.49 13.72 -11.42
C ILE A 78 -10.27 13.69 -12.93
N ASP A 79 -10.49 12.57 -13.61
CA ASP A 79 -10.36 12.51 -15.07
C ASP A 79 -11.34 13.44 -15.78
N LYS A 80 -12.60 13.48 -15.33
CA LYS A 80 -13.62 14.42 -15.83
C LYS A 80 -13.22 15.88 -15.56
N ALA A 81 -12.70 16.18 -14.37
CA ALA A 81 -12.23 17.51 -14.01
C ALA A 81 -11.04 17.95 -14.86
N ILE A 82 -10.08 17.06 -15.14
CA ILE A 82 -8.98 17.31 -16.08
C ILE A 82 -9.52 17.65 -17.48
N GLY A 83 -10.56 16.95 -17.93
CA GLY A 83 -11.22 17.23 -19.21
C GLY A 83 -11.84 18.62 -19.27
N ARG A 84 -12.30 19.19 -18.16
CA ARG A 84 -12.91 20.53 -18.06
C ARG A 84 -11.89 21.67 -17.92
N LEU A 85 -10.60 21.36 -17.71
CA LEU A 85 -9.57 22.40 -17.63
C LEU A 85 -9.38 23.07 -19.00
N GLU A 86 -9.45 24.40 -19.01
CA GLU A 86 -9.19 25.22 -20.17
C GLU A 86 -7.73 25.74 -20.14
N PHE A 87 -7.07 25.64 -21.28
CA PHE A 87 -5.70 26.12 -21.49
C PHE A 87 -5.62 26.96 -22.76
N PRO A 88 -4.92 28.08 -22.71
CA PRO A 88 -4.78 28.95 -23.90
C PRO A 88 -3.93 28.32 -25.01
N GLU A 89 -2.88 27.55 -24.63
CA GLU A 89 -1.97 26.87 -25.56
C GLU A 89 -1.54 25.51 -25.00
N ASN A 90 -1.23 24.55 -25.87
CA ASN A 90 -0.74 23.20 -25.52
C ASN A 90 -1.61 22.41 -24.53
N GLY A 91 -2.92 22.72 -24.44
CA GLY A 91 -3.81 22.14 -23.44
C GLY A 91 -3.87 20.62 -23.46
N ASP A 92 -3.76 19.98 -24.63
CA ASP A 92 -3.80 18.53 -24.73
C ASP A 92 -2.59 17.86 -24.09
N LYS A 93 -1.39 18.44 -24.23
CA LYS A 93 -0.18 17.92 -23.59
C LYS A 93 -0.24 18.07 -22.07
N VAL A 94 -0.76 19.18 -21.58
CA VAL A 94 -0.92 19.40 -20.13
C VAL A 94 -1.95 18.42 -19.56
N ARG A 95 -3.11 18.25 -20.22
CA ARG A 95 -4.11 17.26 -19.82
C ARG A 95 -3.54 15.84 -19.80
N GLN A 96 -2.74 15.48 -20.80
CA GLN A 96 -2.08 14.18 -20.86
C GLN A 96 -1.09 14.00 -19.71
N SER A 97 -0.29 15.02 -19.38
CA SER A 97 0.63 14.99 -18.22
C SER A 97 -0.11 14.84 -16.89
N LEU A 98 -1.22 15.57 -16.71
CA LEU A 98 -2.05 15.45 -15.51
C LEU A 98 -2.68 14.06 -15.40
N ARG A 99 -3.15 13.48 -16.51
CA ARG A 99 -3.67 12.12 -16.56
C ARG A 99 -2.62 11.07 -16.22
N PHE A 100 -1.39 11.27 -16.66
CA PHE A 100 -0.27 10.38 -16.31
C PHE A 100 0.01 10.36 -14.81
N ASN A 101 -0.12 11.51 -14.13
CA ASN A 101 0.11 11.66 -12.70
C ASN A 101 -1.20 11.59 -11.87
N ARG A 102 -2.26 10.99 -12.39
CA ARG A 102 -3.61 10.98 -11.80
C ARG A 102 -3.66 10.38 -10.40
N LYS A 103 -2.83 9.37 -10.13
CA LYS A 103 -2.73 8.75 -8.81
C LYS A 103 -2.25 9.74 -7.75
N ASP A 104 -1.19 10.48 -8.06
CA ASP A 104 -0.65 11.47 -7.12
C ASP A 104 -1.59 12.66 -6.96
N LEU A 105 -2.22 13.11 -8.07
CA LEU A 105 -3.27 14.12 -8.01
C LEU A 105 -4.45 13.69 -7.13
N SER A 106 -4.86 12.42 -7.20
CA SER A 106 -5.91 11.89 -6.34
C SER A 106 -5.54 11.99 -4.87
N ASN A 107 -4.33 11.57 -4.52
CA ASN A 107 -3.84 11.66 -3.15
C ASN A 107 -3.73 13.13 -2.69
N SER A 108 -3.21 14.02 -3.55
CA SER A 108 -3.10 15.46 -3.25
C SER A 108 -4.46 16.11 -3.04
N LEU A 109 -5.42 15.83 -3.90
CA LEU A 109 -6.78 16.36 -3.75
C LEU A 109 -7.45 15.85 -2.48
N ARG A 110 -7.27 14.56 -2.13
CA ARG A 110 -7.79 14.03 -0.86
C ARG A 110 -7.25 14.81 0.33
N ILE A 111 -5.95 15.08 0.39
CA ILE A 111 -5.34 15.89 1.45
C ILE A 111 -5.99 17.28 1.53
N LEU A 112 -6.18 17.96 0.39
CA LEU A 112 -6.81 19.28 0.36
C LEU A 112 -8.26 19.25 0.86
N PHE A 113 -9.04 18.21 0.50
CA PHE A 113 -10.41 18.03 0.98
C PHE A 113 -10.46 17.61 2.46
N GLU A 114 -9.51 16.81 2.92
CA GLU A 114 -9.36 16.45 4.33
C GLU A 114 -9.06 17.68 5.19
N LEU A 115 -8.20 18.57 4.73
CA LEU A 115 -7.86 19.83 5.39
C LEU A 115 -8.94 20.91 5.25
N ASP A 116 -9.92 20.73 4.36
CA ASP A 116 -10.95 21.73 4.03
C ASP A 116 -10.36 23.09 3.62
N MET A 117 -9.35 23.03 2.76
CA MET A 117 -8.59 24.22 2.37
C MET A 117 -9.47 25.31 1.77
N ASN A 118 -9.34 26.54 2.25
CA ASN A 118 -10.06 27.69 1.70
C ASN A 118 -9.30 28.30 0.53
N ILE A 119 -9.82 28.11 -0.69
CA ILE A 119 -9.15 28.58 -1.92
C ILE A 119 -9.02 30.12 -1.97
N GLU A 120 -9.96 30.86 -1.39
CA GLU A 120 -10.00 32.33 -1.45
C GLU A 120 -8.85 32.95 -0.65
N GLU A 121 -8.34 32.23 0.33
CA GLU A 121 -7.22 32.66 1.18
C GLU A 121 -5.85 32.24 0.65
N MET A 122 -5.82 31.42 -0.41
CA MET A 122 -4.57 30.92 -0.97
C MET A 122 -3.86 31.95 -1.86
N ARG A 123 -2.56 32.07 -1.68
CA ARG A 123 -1.69 32.95 -2.51
C ARG A 123 -1.24 32.22 -3.78
N VAL A 124 -2.21 31.95 -4.66
CA VAL A 124 -2.03 31.14 -5.89
C VAL A 124 -0.96 31.72 -6.82
N ASP A 125 -0.71 33.02 -6.79
CA ASP A 125 0.30 33.70 -7.57
C ASP A 125 1.74 33.22 -7.27
N LEU A 126 2.00 32.77 -6.06
CA LEU A 126 3.30 32.27 -5.61
C LEU A 126 3.53 30.77 -5.83
N MET A 127 2.51 30.05 -6.28
CA MET A 127 2.56 28.61 -6.52
C MET A 127 3.20 28.25 -7.86
N SER A 128 3.73 27.03 -7.96
CA SER A 128 4.18 26.47 -9.23
C SER A 128 3.01 26.26 -10.21
N GLU A 129 3.27 26.10 -11.50
CA GLU A 129 2.21 25.88 -12.48
C GLU A 129 1.44 24.56 -12.23
N GLU A 130 2.13 23.52 -11.78
CA GLU A 130 1.53 22.26 -11.40
C GLU A 130 0.59 22.40 -10.19
N GLN A 131 1.02 23.15 -9.18
CA GLN A 131 0.20 23.47 -8.00
C GLN A 131 -1.02 24.33 -8.38
N LYS A 132 -0.85 25.30 -9.30
CA LYS A 132 -1.99 26.07 -9.86
C LYS A 132 -2.99 25.18 -10.57
N HIS A 133 -2.52 24.16 -11.30
CA HIS A 133 -3.43 23.19 -11.93
C HIS A 133 -4.17 22.35 -10.89
N LEU A 134 -3.50 21.90 -9.81
CA LEU A 134 -4.13 21.21 -8.69
C LEU A 134 -5.25 22.07 -8.07
N ILE A 135 -4.99 23.34 -7.80
CA ILE A 135 -5.99 24.28 -7.24
C ILE A 135 -7.17 24.48 -8.20
N ARG A 136 -6.92 24.56 -9.51
CA ARG A 136 -8.01 24.62 -10.49
C ARG A 136 -8.86 23.35 -10.48
N LEU A 137 -8.25 22.17 -10.39
CA LEU A 137 -8.98 20.90 -10.26
C LEU A 137 -9.81 20.86 -8.96
N TYR A 138 -9.22 21.23 -7.85
CA TYR A 138 -9.90 21.33 -6.56
C TYR A 138 -11.14 22.25 -6.64
N ARG A 139 -11.01 23.43 -7.32
CA ARG A 139 -12.12 24.36 -7.55
C ARG A 139 -13.20 23.74 -8.42
N ILE A 140 -12.84 23.13 -9.57
CA ILE A 140 -13.81 22.47 -10.46
C ILE A 140 -14.60 21.41 -9.72
N ILE A 141 -13.95 20.60 -8.88
CA ILE A 141 -14.61 19.56 -8.09
C ILE A 141 -15.55 20.18 -7.06
N ARG A 142 -15.14 21.24 -6.34
CA ARG A 142 -15.98 21.93 -5.34
C ARG A 142 -17.21 22.60 -5.94
N GLU A 143 -17.11 23.12 -7.16
CA GLU A 143 -18.19 23.88 -7.83
C GLU A 143 -19.13 23.00 -8.64
N THR A 144 -18.92 21.70 -8.70
CA THR A 144 -19.71 20.75 -9.51
C THR A 144 -20.30 19.63 -8.67
N ASP A 145 -21.10 18.77 -9.30
CA ASP A 145 -21.68 17.57 -8.72
C ASP A 145 -20.63 16.54 -8.24
N MET A 146 -19.41 16.61 -8.76
CA MET A 146 -18.29 15.78 -8.32
C MET A 146 -17.94 15.95 -6.84
N ILE A 147 -18.34 17.08 -6.22
CA ILE A 147 -18.14 17.31 -4.76
C ILE A 147 -18.75 16.20 -3.90
N HIS A 148 -19.78 15.51 -4.38
CA HIS A 148 -20.42 14.44 -3.60
C HIS A 148 -19.45 13.31 -3.24
N ASP A 149 -18.51 12.99 -4.12
CA ASP A 149 -17.50 11.94 -3.89
C ASP A 149 -16.26 12.45 -3.13
N PHE A 150 -16.15 13.78 -2.96
CA PHE A 150 -15.10 14.44 -2.18
C PHE A 150 -15.62 15.07 -0.88
N ASN A 151 -16.89 14.90 -0.58
CA ASN A 151 -17.48 15.49 0.62
C ASN A 151 -17.24 14.62 1.85
N LEU A 152 -16.28 15.03 2.66
CA LEU A 152 -16.03 14.42 3.95
C LEU A 152 -17.12 14.83 4.94
N LYS A 153 -17.75 13.85 5.59
CA LYS A 153 -18.75 14.13 6.63
C LYS A 153 -18.09 14.84 7.82
N ARG A 154 -18.52 16.05 8.14
CA ARG A 154 -17.92 16.87 9.21
C ARG A 154 -18.82 17.03 10.44
N HIS A 155 -20.09 16.72 10.29
CA HIS A 155 -21.08 16.84 11.37
C HIS A 155 -21.55 15.46 11.81
N PHE A 156 -21.36 15.17 13.07
CA PHE A 156 -21.76 13.93 13.71
C PHE A 156 -22.59 14.23 14.94
N THR A 157 -23.46 13.33 15.28
CA THR A 157 -24.15 13.29 16.57
C THR A 157 -23.36 12.44 17.56
N ARG A 158 -23.62 12.62 18.85
CA ARG A 158 -22.99 11.77 19.88
C ARG A 158 -23.29 10.28 19.66
N VAL A 159 -24.49 9.94 19.22
CA VAL A 159 -24.90 8.55 18.97
C VAL A 159 -24.06 7.96 17.82
N GLU A 160 -23.86 8.69 16.73
CA GLU A 160 -23.04 8.22 15.61
C GLU A 160 -21.57 8.02 16.00
N VAL A 161 -21.03 8.88 16.88
CA VAL A 161 -19.67 8.70 17.40
C VAL A 161 -19.58 7.47 18.31
N ASP A 162 -20.60 7.24 19.16
CA ASP A 162 -20.69 6.06 20.03
C ASP A 162 -20.75 4.76 19.20
N GLU A 163 -21.54 4.77 18.13
CA GLU A 163 -21.64 3.63 17.21
C GLU A 163 -20.32 3.39 16.45
N ALA A 164 -19.67 4.45 15.98
CA ALA A 164 -18.40 4.35 15.28
C ALA A 164 -17.29 3.81 16.21
N ILE A 165 -17.23 4.25 17.47
CA ILE A 165 -16.29 3.70 18.45
C ILE A 165 -16.54 2.20 18.63
N LYS A 166 -17.79 1.78 18.83
CA LYS A 166 -18.15 0.37 18.97
C LYS A 166 -17.80 -0.43 17.71
N GLN A 167 -18.11 0.07 16.53
CA GLN A 167 -17.77 -0.57 15.25
C GLN A 167 -16.26 -0.69 15.06
N GLY A 168 -15.49 0.36 15.39
CA GLY A 168 -14.03 0.33 15.34
C GLY A 168 -13.39 -0.72 16.26
N MET A 169 -14.12 -1.15 17.30
CA MET A 169 -13.67 -2.22 18.22
C MET A 169 -14.05 -3.63 17.75
N ILE A 170 -15.11 -3.79 16.95
CA ILE A 170 -15.68 -5.11 16.57
C ILE A 170 -15.00 -5.74 15.34
N LEU A 171 -14.25 -4.99 14.53
CA LEU A 171 -13.87 -5.29 13.15
C LEU A 171 -13.44 -6.74 12.82
N GLU A 172 -13.25 -7.62 13.80
CA GLU A 172 -12.90 -9.03 13.54
C GLU A 172 -13.56 -10.06 14.48
N ARG A 173 -14.45 -9.68 15.40
CA ARG A 173 -14.98 -10.64 16.40
C ARG A 173 -16.48 -10.42 16.70
N ASP A 174 -17.26 -11.41 16.36
CA ASP A 174 -18.66 -11.52 16.83
C ASP A 174 -18.70 -11.60 18.37
N ASN A 175 -19.57 -10.78 18.99
CA ASN A 175 -19.88 -10.76 20.42
C ASN A 175 -18.87 -10.05 21.36
N VAL A 176 -18.60 -8.77 21.14
CA VAL A 176 -17.97 -7.93 22.18
C VAL A 176 -19.05 -7.46 23.17
N ASP A 177 -18.87 -7.80 24.44
CA ASP A 177 -19.73 -7.27 25.51
C ASP A 177 -19.27 -5.85 25.92
N PHE A 178 -19.98 -4.84 25.44
CA PHE A 178 -19.71 -3.44 25.78
C PHE A 178 -20.25 -3.01 27.14
N SER A 179 -20.93 -3.86 27.90
CA SER A 179 -21.47 -3.50 29.20
C SER A 179 -20.38 -3.14 30.25
N THR A 180 -19.17 -3.63 30.03
CA THR A 180 -18.00 -3.41 30.89
C THR A 180 -17.03 -2.37 30.37
N VAL A 181 -17.28 -1.78 29.18
CA VAL A 181 -16.41 -0.82 28.52
C VAL A 181 -16.94 0.60 28.70
N ASP A 182 -16.12 1.47 29.26
CA ASP A 182 -16.46 2.90 29.39
C ASP A 182 -16.16 3.63 28.07
N ILE A 183 -17.19 3.77 27.24
CA ILE A 183 -17.10 4.46 25.94
C ILE A 183 -17.14 6.00 26.06
N ASP A 184 -17.28 6.58 27.24
CA ASP A 184 -17.23 8.03 27.42
C ASP A 184 -15.81 8.57 27.44
N THR A 185 -14.83 7.69 27.60
CA THR A 185 -13.42 7.98 27.49
C THR A 185 -12.78 7.05 26.45
N ILE A 186 -11.96 7.57 25.55
CA ILE A 186 -11.13 6.76 24.66
C ILE A 186 -9.66 7.03 24.90
N VAL A 187 -8.83 6.02 24.70
CA VAL A 187 -7.38 6.09 24.84
C VAL A 187 -6.72 5.86 23.49
N ILE A 188 -5.85 6.76 23.09
CA ILE A 188 -5.10 6.69 21.83
C ILE A 188 -3.61 6.53 22.14
N HIS A 189 -3.00 5.47 21.63
CA HIS A 189 -1.64 5.10 21.92
C HIS A 189 -0.69 5.37 20.77
N GLY A 190 0.44 6.01 21.07
CA GLY A 190 1.64 5.98 20.25
C GLY A 190 1.51 6.66 18.89
N VAL A 191 0.62 7.63 18.73
CA VAL A 191 0.51 8.36 17.47
C VAL A 191 1.67 9.34 17.37
N HIS A 192 2.57 9.06 16.43
CA HIS A 192 3.76 9.86 16.15
C HIS A 192 3.64 10.60 14.81
N GLN A 193 2.81 10.09 13.91
CA GLN A 193 2.54 10.68 12.61
C GLN A 193 1.07 11.03 12.50
N PHE A 194 0.79 12.28 12.21
CA PHE A 194 -0.56 12.81 12.13
C PHE A 194 -0.93 13.05 10.66
N SER A 195 -1.73 12.14 10.09
CA SER A 195 -2.43 12.49 8.86
C SER A 195 -3.59 13.44 9.15
N PRO A 196 -4.05 14.25 8.19
CA PRO A 196 -5.22 15.11 8.37
C PRO A 196 -6.46 14.35 8.90
N MET A 197 -6.65 13.12 8.46
CA MET A 197 -7.75 12.26 8.91
C MET A 197 -7.64 11.84 10.37
N ILE A 198 -6.43 11.52 10.83
CA ILE A 198 -6.19 11.19 12.25
C ILE A 198 -6.48 12.41 13.12
N LEU A 199 -5.98 13.59 12.74
CA LEU A 199 -6.22 14.84 13.46
C LEU A 199 -7.72 15.14 13.56
N GLN A 200 -8.43 15.11 12.44
CA GLN A 200 -9.88 15.32 12.42
C GLN A 200 -10.64 14.30 13.24
N THR A 201 -10.21 13.05 13.24
CA THR A 201 -10.81 11.99 14.06
C THR A 201 -10.66 12.31 15.55
N ILE A 202 -9.45 12.69 15.97
CA ILE A 202 -9.17 13.06 17.36
C ILE A 202 -10.02 14.27 17.79
N GLU A 203 -10.05 15.33 16.99
CA GLU A 203 -10.85 16.53 17.26
C GLU A 203 -12.34 16.25 17.29
N LEU A 204 -12.83 15.45 16.34
CA LEU A 204 -14.24 15.07 16.26
C LEU A 204 -14.68 14.29 17.49
N VAL A 205 -13.91 13.28 17.87
CA VAL A 205 -14.22 12.46 19.05
C VAL A 205 -14.14 13.29 20.31
N ALA A 206 -13.18 14.21 20.42
CA ALA A 206 -13.03 15.10 21.57
C ALA A 206 -14.21 16.07 21.78
N LYS A 207 -15.03 16.34 20.75
CA LYS A 207 -16.27 17.13 20.91
C LYS A 207 -17.33 16.41 21.78
N TYR A 208 -17.28 15.08 21.83
CA TYR A 208 -18.31 14.24 22.48
C TYR A 208 -17.78 13.37 23.60
N LYS A 209 -16.49 13.07 23.61
CA LYS A 209 -15.81 12.13 24.49
C LYS A 209 -14.59 12.74 25.14
N ARG A 210 -14.17 12.17 26.25
CA ARG A 210 -12.85 12.43 26.80
C ARG A 210 -11.83 11.62 26.00
N VAL A 211 -10.77 12.28 25.50
CA VAL A 211 -9.68 11.65 24.78
C VAL A 211 -8.44 11.66 25.68
N VAL A 212 -7.89 10.48 25.89
CA VAL A 212 -6.60 10.29 26.57
C VAL A 212 -5.57 9.94 25.52
N LEU A 213 -4.56 10.78 25.38
CA LEU A 213 -3.41 10.51 24.54
C LEU A 213 -2.30 9.91 25.41
N LEU A 214 -1.84 8.73 25.04
CA LEU A 214 -0.88 7.95 25.83
C LEU A 214 0.43 7.77 25.06
N PHE A 215 1.53 8.20 25.66
CA PHE A 215 2.84 8.18 25.03
C PHE A 215 3.88 7.48 25.87
N ASN A 216 4.80 6.80 25.18
CA ASN A 216 6.10 6.50 25.74
C ASN A 216 6.94 7.78 25.77
N TYR A 217 7.27 8.28 26.95
CA TYR A 217 8.05 9.50 27.14
C TYR A 217 9.07 9.35 28.26
N GLN A 218 10.28 9.75 27.98
CA GLN A 218 11.35 9.80 28.96
C GLN A 218 11.92 11.21 29.00
N GLN A 219 11.85 11.84 30.16
CA GLN A 219 12.22 13.26 30.33
C GLN A 219 13.70 13.54 29.98
N GLN A 220 14.57 12.57 30.20
CA GLN A 220 15.99 12.68 29.85
C GLN A 220 16.23 12.79 28.35
N TYR A 221 15.27 12.35 27.49
CA TYR A 221 15.33 12.42 26.03
C TYR A 221 14.31 13.42 25.47
N LYS A 222 13.94 14.46 26.22
CA LYS A 222 12.89 15.43 25.87
C LYS A 222 13.05 16.02 24.46
N ASN A 223 14.29 16.24 24.00
CA ASN A 223 14.56 16.84 22.70
C ASN A 223 14.17 15.92 21.53
N VAL A 224 14.23 14.60 21.73
CA VAL A 224 13.75 13.61 20.73
C VAL A 224 12.23 13.74 20.55
N TYR A 225 11.51 14.09 21.61
CA TYR A 225 10.05 14.20 21.61
C TYR A 225 9.54 15.60 21.26
N GLN A 226 10.43 16.59 21.07
CA GLN A 226 10.05 17.99 20.90
C GLN A 226 9.12 18.19 19.70
N THR A 227 9.39 17.55 18.58
CA THR A 227 8.54 17.64 17.39
C THR A 227 7.09 17.21 17.68
N TRP A 228 6.88 16.18 18.48
CA TRP A 228 5.54 15.74 18.85
C TRP A 228 4.87 16.71 19.81
N ILE A 229 5.64 17.22 20.76
CA ILE A 229 5.17 18.25 21.69
C ILE A 229 4.72 19.48 20.90
N ASP A 230 5.45 19.88 19.88
CA ASP A 230 5.12 21.03 19.02
C ASP A 230 3.85 20.76 18.20
N VAL A 231 3.70 19.57 17.61
CA VAL A 231 2.46 19.17 16.91
C VAL A 231 1.26 19.19 17.85
N TYR A 232 1.36 18.63 19.06
CA TYR A 232 0.28 18.72 20.03
C TYR A 232 0.06 20.14 20.54
N SER A 233 1.08 21.00 20.50
CA SER A 233 0.99 22.42 20.84
C SER A 233 0.22 23.23 19.82
N SER A 234 0.27 22.83 18.55
CA SER A 234 -0.43 23.52 17.45
C SER A 234 -1.94 23.28 17.43
N PHE A 235 -2.44 22.22 18.09
CA PHE A 235 -3.86 22.15 18.38
C PHE A 235 -4.22 23.29 19.35
N ASP A 236 -4.88 24.32 18.89
CA ASP A 236 -5.31 25.51 19.64
C ASP A 236 -6.22 25.16 20.85
N LEU A 237 -5.73 24.21 21.62
CA LEU A 237 -6.37 23.62 22.76
C LEU A 237 -5.67 24.18 24.01
N PRO A 238 -6.40 24.85 24.92
CA PRO A 238 -5.86 25.37 26.18
C PRO A 238 -5.17 24.32 27.05
N ILE A 239 -5.09 23.11 26.57
CA ILE A 239 -4.60 21.89 27.19
C ILE A 239 -3.08 21.79 27.15
N ILE A 240 -2.42 22.44 26.19
CA ILE A 240 -0.98 22.25 25.95
C ILE A 240 -0.13 22.94 26.99
N SER A 241 -0.56 24.10 27.47
CA SER A 241 0.07 24.67 28.66
C SER A 241 -0.08 23.78 29.89
N GLN A 242 -1.20 23.02 29.98
CA GLN A 242 -1.39 22.00 31.00
C GLN A 242 -0.55 20.75 30.71
N PHE A 243 -0.45 20.32 29.46
CA PHE A 243 0.39 19.21 29.04
C PHE A 243 1.84 19.39 29.47
N ILE A 244 2.45 20.51 29.15
CA ILE A 244 3.83 20.82 29.59
C ILE A 244 3.91 20.90 31.10
N ASN A 245 2.89 21.38 31.79
CA ASN A 245 2.84 21.45 33.24
C ASN A 245 2.57 20.08 33.90
N GLU A 246 1.70 19.26 33.30
CA GLU A 246 1.48 17.87 33.75
C GLU A 246 2.75 17.03 33.55
N PHE A 247 3.45 17.17 32.42
CA PHE A 247 4.74 16.55 32.20
C PHE A 247 5.79 16.98 33.25
N LYS A 248 5.80 18.24 33.61
CA LYS A 248 6.74 18.74 34.64
C LYS A 248 6.34 18.32 36.05
N ALA A 249 5.06 18.09 36.28
CA ALA A 249 4.52 17.77 37.61
C ALA A 249 4.38 16.25 37.87
N ASN A 250 4.56 15.40 36.86
CA ASN A 250 4.46 13.96 37.05
C ASN A 250 5.75 13.38 37.63
N PRO A 251 5.80 13.03 38.92
CA PRO A 251 7.02 12.52 39.58
C PRO A 251 7.46 11.16 39.05
N LEU A 252 6.59 10.42 38.33
CA LEU A 252 6.93 9.12 37.74
C LEU A 252 7.79 9.25 36.48
N LEU A 253 7.81 10.42 35.82
CA LEU A 253 8.70 10.70 34.69
C LEU A 253 10.18 10.82 35.10
N SER A 254 10.46 10.89 36.38
CA SER A 254 11.81 11.18 36.87
C SER A 254 12.64 9.96 37.28
N ASN A 255 12.06 8.77 37.37
CA ASN A 255 12.68 7.81 38.29
C ASN A 255 12.99 6.41 37.80
N SER A 256 12.70 5.96 36.58
CA SER A 256 12.70 4.52 36.49
C SER A 256 13.43 3.82 35.37
N TYR A 257 13.94 4.48 34.39
CA TYR A 257 14.74 3.76 33.42
C TYR A 257 16.21 4.11 33.65
N SER A 258 17.02 3.13 34.08
CA SER A 258 18.45 3.23 33.93
C SER A 258 18.73 3.33 32.44
N GLY A 259 18.96 4.54 31.96
CA GLY A 259 19.08 4.85 30.54
C GLY A 259 20.04 3.90 29.86
N ASN A 260 19.70 3.53 28.65
CA ASN A 260 20.66 2.86 27.80
C ASN A 260 21.77 3.86 27.50
N LEU A 261 23.01 3.48 27.74
CA LEU A 261 24.20 4.30 27.56
C LEU A 261 24.25 4.98 26.17
N LEU A 262 23.79 4.27 25.12
CA LEU A 262 23.70 4.80 23.77
C LEU A 262 22.65 5.91 23.67
N ALA A 263 21.46 5.70 24.21
CA ALA A 263 20.39 6.68 24.16
C ALA A 263 20.77 7.96 24.93
N ASP A 264 21.45 7.84 26.07
CA ASP A 264 21.96 8.98 26.82
C ASP A 264 23.01 9.75 26.00
N LYS A 265 23.95 9.07 25.36
CA LYS A 265 24.95 9.69 24.49
C LYS A 265 24.34 10.37 23.28
N LEU A 266 23.37 9.75 22.61
CA LEU A 266 22.66 10.33 21.48
C LEU A 266 21.86 11.57 21.91
N SER A 267 21.20 11.52 23.07
CA SER A 267 20.50 12.70 23.62
C SER A 267 21.45 13.84 23.92
N ASN A 268 22.58 13.56 24.56
CA ASN A 268 23.60 14.56 24.84
C ASN A 268 24.20 15.16 23.56
N LEU A 269 24.39 14.35 22.52
CA LEU A 269 24.84 14.81 21.21
C LEU A 269 23.80 15.74 20.56
N ILE A 270 22.53 15.40 20.60
CA ILE A 270 21.42 16.23 20.09
C ILE A 270 21.33 17.56 20.84
N GLU A 271 21.60 17.54 22.15
CA GLU A 271 21.65 18.75 22.98
C GLU A 271 22.92 19.61 22.79
N GLY A 272 23.85 19.18 21.95
CA GLY A 272 25.10 19.86 21.68
C GLY A 272 26.16 19.73 22.79
N HIS A 273 26.02 18.69 23.63
CA HIS A 273 26.94 18.36 24.72
C HIS A 273 27.59 16.97 24.48
N PRO A 274 28.44 16.82 23.42
CA PRO A 274 29.09 15.55 23.16
C PRO A 274 30.05 15.21 24.34
N GLU A 275 29.87 14.02 24.88
CA GLU A 275 30.80 13.50 25.89
C GLU A 275 32.06 12.95 25.21
N GLU A 276 33.23 13.39 25.67
CA GLU A 276 34.53 12.95 25.14
C GLU A 276 34.97 11.55 25.65
N ASN A 277 34.22 10.92 26.54
CA ASN A 277 34.62 9.66 27.15
C ASN A 277 34.28 8.47 26.26
N ASP A 278 35.28 7.66 25.92
CA ASP A 278 35.11 6.35 25.30
C ASP A 278 34.42 5.41 26.30
N ILE A 279 33.17 5.11 26.07
CA ILE A 279 32.41 4.11 26.82
C ILE A 279 32.21 2.92 25.91
N GLU A 280 32.59 1.73 26.35
CA GLU A 280 32.22 0.49 25.66
C GLU A 280 30.70 0.41 25.59
N CYS A 281 30.16 0.57 24.37
CA CYS A 281 28.75 0.38 24.10
C CYS A 281 28.57 -1.02 23.50
N PRO A 282 27.68 -1.86 24.02
CA PRO A 282 27.43 -3.19 23.49
C PRO A 282 26.64 -3.11 22.17
N ILE A 283 27.19 -2.41 21.19
CA ILE A 283 26.64 -2.26 19.85
C ILE A 283 27.65 -2.82 18.87
N GLU A 284 27.16 -3.72 18.04
CA GLU A 284 27.89 -4.25 16.92
C GLU A 284 27.45 -3.53 15.64
N ILE A 285 28.41 -3.00 14.90
CA ILE A 285 28.15 -2.33 13.63
C ILE A 285 28.58 -3.29 12.52
N MET A 286 27.64 -3.61 11.63
CA MET A 286 27.88 -4.41 10.43
C MET A 286 27.75 -3.54 9.20
N GLU A 287 28.74 -3.58 8.32
CA GLU A 287 28.76 -2.89 7.05
C GLU A 287 28.51 -3.89 5.91
N PHE A 288 27.65 -3.53 4.98
CA PHE A 288 27.33 -4.31 3.79
C PHE A 288 27.63 -3.47 2.55
N ASP A 289 28.16 -4.08 1.50
CA ASP A 289 28.49 -3.39 0.25
C ASP A 289 27.23 -2.80 -0.43
N ASN A 290 26.08 -3.44 -0.26
CA ASN A 290 24.81 -3.02 -0.83
C ASN A 290 23.60 -3.73 -0.15
N ASN A 291 22.39 -3.24 -0.45
CA ASN A 291 21.15 -3.80 0.08
C ASN A 291 20.90 -5.27 -0.34
N THR A 292 21.48 -5.74 -1.44
CA THR A 292 21.33 -7.14 -1.88
C THR A 292 22.14 -8.08 -0.98
N GLU A 293 23.32 -7.67 -0.56
CA GLU A 293 24.13 -8.44 0.39
C GLU A 293 23.45 -8.50 1.76
N PHE A 294 22.94 -7.38 2.23
CA PHE A 294 22.13 -7.35 3.47
C PHE A 294 20.90 -8.24 3.37
N ALA A 295 20.17 -8.21 2.24
CA ALA A 295 19.03 -9.11 2.01
C ALA A 295 19.45 -10.59 2.05
N GLY A 296 20.62 -10.93 1.51
CA GLY A 296 21.20 -12.27 1.61
C GLY A 296 21.48 -12.69 3.05
N TYR A 297 22.01 -11.78 3.87
CA TYR A 297 22.21 -12.02 5.31
C TYR A 297 20.89 -12.31 6.02
N VAL A 298 19.87 -11.48 5.79
CA VAL A 298 18.52 -11.68 6.36
C VAL A 298 17.92 -13.02 5.92
N ALA A 299 18.06 -13.37 4.62
CA ALA A 299 17.54 -14.62 4.07
C ALA A 299 18.19 -15.86 4.71
N ASN A 300 19.51 -15.82 4.97
CA ASN A 300 20.23 -16.91 5.64
C ASN A 300 19.75 -17.11 7.08
N ILE A 301 19.55 -16.04 7.83
CA ILE A 301 19.01 -16.12 9.21
C ILE A 301 17.61 -16.72 9.20
N PHE A 302 16.77 -16.31 8.23
CA PHE A 302 15.44 -16.87 8.10
C PHE A 302 15.45 -18.36 7.72
N GLU A 303 16.35 -18.78 6.84
CA GLU A 303 16.50 -20.19 6.47
C GLU A 303 16.91 -21.05 7.67
N ASP A 304 17.79 -20.55 8.51
CA ASP A 304 18.19 -21.25 9.74
C ASP A 304 17.02 -21.32 10.76
N ALA A 305 16.19 -20.30 10.83
CA ALA A 305 14.98 -20.33 11.63
C ALA A 305 13.94 -21.34 11.08
N LEU A 306 13.80 -21.47 9.75
CA LEU A 306 12.96 -22.50 9.11
C LEU A 306 13.45 -23.91 9.49
N LYS A 307 14.75 -24.17 9.41
CA LYS A 307 15.33 -25.47 9.80
C LYS A 307 15.04 -25.80 11.27
N ARG A 308 15.11 -24.80 12.17
CA ARG A 308 14.75 -24.98 13.59
C ARG A 308 13.26 -25.26 13.76
N GLN A 309 12.40 -24.60 12.99
CA GLN A 309 10.95 -24.83 12.98
C GLN A 309 10.61 -26.26 12.53
N GLU A 310 11.24 -26.75 11.48
CA GLU A 310 11.04 -28.11 10.96
C GLU A 310 11.47 -29.19 11.95
N GLN A 311 12.46 -28.90 12.80
CA GLN A 311 12.94 -29.82 13.85
C GLN A 311 12.01 -29.85 15.07
N ASP A 312 11.21 -28.80 15.30
CA ASP A 312 10.24 -28.76 16.40
C ASP A 312 8.90 -29.37 15.98
N THR A 313 8.80 -30.68 16.12
CA THR A 313 7.60 -31.45 15.76
C THR A 313 6.43 -31.28 16.75
N GLU A 314 6.69 -30.74 17.94
CA GLU A 314 5.70 -30.63 19.01
C GLU A 314 4.92 -29.30 18.98
N ASN A 315 5.54 -28.21 18.50
CA ASN A 315 4.95 -26.89 18.53
C ASN A 315 4.88 -26.29 17.11
N LYS A 316 3.68 -26.16 16.57
CA LYS A 316 3.44 -25.43 15.30
C LYS A 316 3.49 -23.91 15.52
N ARG A 317 4.69 -23.34 15.76
CA ARG A 317 4.90 -21.90 15.90
C ARG A 317 5.35 -21.29 14.57
N SER A 318 5.18 -19.98 14.40
CA SER A 318 5.64 -19.29 13.19
C SER A 318 7.17 -19.28 13.09
N THR A 319 7.72 -19.20 11.89
CA THR A 319 9.19 -19.14 11.67
C THR A 319 9.83 -17.99 12.44
N LEU A 320 9.15 -16.86 12.54
CA LEU A 320 9.60 -15.68 13.30
C LEU A 320 9.82 -15.98 14.78
N TYR A 321 9.11 -16.96 15.34
CA TYR A 321 9.32 -17.40 16.71
C TYR A 321 10.72 -18.01 16.93
N TYR A 322 11.25 -18.69 15.90
CA TYR A 322 12.57 -19.34 15.95
C TYR A 322 13.70 -18.40 15.58
N MET A 323 13.40 -17.19 15.09
CA MET A 323 14.39 -16.14 14.90
C MET A 323 14.70 -15.47 16.24
N GLN A 324 15.99 -15.36 16.57
CA GLN A 324 16.46 -14.53 17.68
C GLN A 324 16.66 -13.08 17.25
N GLU A 325 16.87 -12.88 15.96
CA GLU A 325 17.10 -11.59 15.32
C GLU A 325 15.80 -10.96 14.84
N GLN A 326 15.65 -9.67 15.08
CA GLN A 326 14.57 -8.86 14.54
C GLN A 326 15.16 -7.67 13.80
N PHE A 327 14.66 -7.42 12.59
CA PHE A 327 15.18 -6.41 11.69
C PHE A 327 14.20 -5.25 11.54
N TYR A 328 14.72 -4.05 11.71
CA TYR A 328 14.00 -2.80 11.52
C TYR A 328 14.81 -1.89 10.59
N ALA A 329 14.13 -1.21 9.67
CA ALA A 329 14.78 -0.32 8.71
C ALA A 329 14.00 0.98 8.53
N ALA A 330 14.70 2.02 8.13
CA ALA A 330 14.08 3.31 7.79
C ALA A 330 13.24 3.23 6.50
N ASN A 331 13.50 2.25 5.64
CA ASN A 331 12.72 2.00 4.42
C ASN A 331 12.56 0.50 4.15
N ASN A 332 11.51 0.16 3.41
CA ASN A 332 11.11 -1.21 3.11
C ASN A 332 11.73 -1.80 1.84
N SER A 333 12.67 -1.10 1.20
CA SER A 333 13.26 -1.52 -0.09
C SER A 333 13.92 -2.89 -0.03
N VAL A 334 14.45 -3.28 1.11
CA VAL A 334 15.07 -4.60 1.35
C VAL A 334 14.04 -5.72 1.19
N ASN A 335 12.79 -5.52 1.61
CA ASN A 335 11.74 -6.52 1.45
C ASN A 335 11.43 -6.80 -0.04
N ASP A 336 11.49 -5.78 -0.89
CA ASP A 336 11.31 -5.97 -2.34
C ASP A 336 12.48 -6.75 -2.94
N ILE A 337 13.70 -6.52 -2.47
CA ILE A 337 14.88 -7.31 -2.86
C ILE A 337 14.71 -8.78 -2.41
N LEU A 338 14.28 -9.01 -1.18
CA LEU A 338 14.00 -10.35 -0.66
C LEU A 338 12.95 -11.09 -1.51
N LYS A 339 11.87 -10.43 -1.91
CA LYS A 339 10.84 -10.99 -2.80
C LYS A 339 11.39 -11.39 -4.17
N ILE A 340 12.26 -10.58 -4.73
CA ILE A 340 12.81 -10.79 -6.08
C ILE A 340 13.84 -11.93 -6.09
N TYR A 341 14.78 -11.91 -5.14
CA TYR A 341 15.90 -12.86 -5.13
C TYR A 341 15.61 -14.15 -4.37
N TYR A 342 14.66 -14.11 -3.42
CA TYR A 342 14.28 -15.26 -2.58
C TYR A 342 12.76 -15.50 -2.62
N PRO A 343 12.15 -15.64 -3.81
CA PRO A 343 10.69 -15.70 -3.95
C PRO A 343 10.07 -16.93 -3.28
N GLY A 344 10.84 -18.00 -3.09
CA GLY A 344 10.36 -19.20 -2.40
C GLY A 344 10.13 -19.01 -0.90
N GLN A 345 10.85 -18.07 -0.29
CA GLN A 345 10.80 -17.79 1.14
C GLN A 345 9.94 -16.57 1.48
N PHE A 346 10.02 -15.51 0.65
CA PHE A 346 9.43 -14.19 0.91
C PHE A 346 8.42 -13.76 -0.14
N GLY A 347 8.25 -14.54 -1.21
CA GLY A 347 7.37 -14.18 -2.30
C GLY A 347 5.92 -14.26 -1.88
N GLU A 348 5.31 -13.15 -1.53
CA GLU A 348 3.87 -13.01 -1.64
C GLU A 348 3.54 -12.83 -3.11
N ARG A 349 2.96 -13.86 -3.71
CA ARG A 349 2.52 -13.76 -5.09
C ARG A 349 1.18 -13.04 -5.12
N HIS A 350 1.19 -11.78 -5.52
CA HIS A 350 -0.03 -11.06 -5.88
C HIS A 350 -0.71 -11.73 -7.07
N PHE A 351 -2.04 -11.59 -7.16
CA PHE A 351 -2.77 -12.10 -8.32
C PHE A 351 -2.12 -11.68 -9.65
N LEU A 352 -1.65 -10.43 -9.75
CA LEU A 352 -0.99 -9.91 -10.96
C LEU A 352 0.40 -10.51 -11.23
N THR A 353 1.02 -11.20 -10.28
CA THR A 353 2.30 -11.89 -10.49
C THR A 353 2.12 -13.35 -10.97
N TYR A 354 0.90 -13.86 -10.95
CA TYR A 354 0.58 -15.16 -11.53
C TYR A 354 0.36 -15.03 -13.05
N PRO A 355 0.57 -16.11 -13.82
CA PRO A 355 0.36 -16.09 -15.27
C PRO A 355 -1.00 -15.54 -15.69
N ILE A 356 -2.05 -15.80 -14.91
CA ILE A 356 -3.38 -15.25 -15.17
C ILE A 356 -3.45 -13.73 -14.98
N GLY A 357 -2.80 -13.20 -13.97
CA GLY A 357 -2.72 -11.75 -13.75
C GLY A 357 -1.97 -11.06 -14.87
N HIS A 358 -0.84 -11.64 -15.30
CA HIS A 358 -0.10 -11.20 -16.47
C HIS A 358 -0.96 -11.22 -17.74
N PHE A 359 -1.77 -12.26 -17.93
CA PHE A 359 -2.71 -12.33 -19.05
C PHE A 359 -3.67 -11.13 -19.05
N PHE A 360 -4.34 -10.85 -17.93
CA PHE A 360 -5.28 -9.72 -17.85
C PHE A 360 -4.59 -8.37 -18.07
N LEU A 361 -3.41 -8.15 -17.49
CA LEU A 361 -2.64 -6.93 -17.72
C LEU A 361 -2.26 -6.79 -19.21
N SER A 362 -1.79 -7.85 -19.82
CA SER A 362 -1.31 -7.84 -21.20
C SER A 362 -2.43 -7.61 -22.21
N ILE A 363 -3.59 -8.27 -22.05
CA ILE A 363 -4.75 -7.99 -22.94
C ILE A 363 -5.27 -6.56 -22.75
N THR A 364 -5.24 -6.03 -21.51
CA THR A 364 -5.62 -4.65 -21.23
C THR A 364 -4.63 -3.67 -21.85
N ASN A 365 -3.33 -3.94 -21.80
CA ASN A 365 -2.30 -3.10 -22.41
C ASN A 365 -2.41 -3.05 -23.94
N MET A 366 -2.77 -4.18 -24.54
CA MET A 366 -2.89 -4.29 -26.00
C MET A 366 -4.21 -3.76 -26.56
N TRP A 367 -5.26 -3.60 -25.74
CA TRP A 367 -6.54 -3.10 -26.25
C TRP A 367 -6.48 -1.61 -26.59
N ASN A 368 -6.83 -1.27 -27.83
CA ASN A 368 -7.02 0.10 -28.28
C ASN A 368 -8.52 0.39 -28.41
N ALA A 369 -9.05 1.16 -27.45
CA ALA A 369 -10.48 1.48 -27.41
C ALA A 369 -10.91 2.43 -28.55
N GLU A 370 -9.98 3.20 -29.15
CA GLU A 370 -10.29 4.09 -30.29
C GLU A 370 -10.48 3.29 -31.59
N GLU A 371 -9.65 2.27 -31.80
CA GLU A 371 -9.66 1.44 -33.00
C GLU A 371 -10.54 0.19 -32.85
N GLY A 372 -10.98 -0.13 -31.62
CA GLY A 372 -11.77 -1.32 -31.30
C GLY A 372 -11.05 -2.63 -31.55
N GLY A 373 -9.73 -2.68 -31.32
CA GLY A 373 -8.92 -3.85 -31.62
C GLY A 373 -7.60 -3.92 -30.84
N ILE A 374 -6.85 -5.00 -31.08
CA ILE A 374 -5.54 -5.19 -30.46
C ILE A 374 -4.48 -4.37 -31.19
N ARG A 375 -3.81 -3.49 -30.46
CA ARG A 375 -2.61 -2.78 -30.87
C ARG A 375 -1.41 -3.29 -30.08
N VAL A 376 -0.42 -3.79 -30.78
CA VAL A 376 0.80 -4.36 -30.21
C VAL A 376 1.87 -3.26 -30.13
N GLU A 377 2.09 -2.74 -28.94
CA GLU A 377 3.20 -1.82 -28.67
C GLU A 377 4.41 -2.57 -28.12
N ASN A 378 4.17 -3.62 -27.33
CA ASN A 378 5.18 -4.46 -26.74
C ASN A 378 4.92 -5.95 -27.05
N MET A 379 5.88 -6.60 -27.72
CA MET A 379 5.77 -8.04 -28.04
C MET A 379 5.75 -8.93 -26.79
N ASN A 380 6.21 -8.44 -25.64
CA ASN A 380 6.14 -9.19 -24.39
C ASN A 380 4.70 -9.41 -23.92
N ASP A 381 3.77 -8.49 -24.21
CA ASP A 381 2.36 -8.67 -23.85
C ASP A 381 1.77 -9.90 -24.56
N ILE A 382 2.11 -10.14 -25.83
CA ILE A 382 1.72 -11.37 -26.52
C ILE A 382 2.38 -12.60 -25.88
N ALA A 383 3.68 -12.50 -25.59
CA ALA A 383 4.43 -13.58 -24.96
C ALA A 383 3.83 -14.02 -23.62
N GLU A 384 3.46 -13.05 -22.76
CA GLU A 384 2.79 -13.30 -21.48
C GLU A 384 1.42 -13.97 -21.69
N CYS A 385 0.64 -13.51 -22.66
CA CYS A 385 -0.63 -14.14 -22.99
C CYS A 385 -0.47 -15.61 -23.43
N LEU A 386 0.51 -15.89 -24.29
CA LEU A 386 0.78 -17.25 -24.76
C LEU A 386 1.32 -18.18 -23.66
N ASN A 387 2.00 -17.61 -22.66
CA ASN A 387 2.52 -18.36 -21.51
C ASN A 387 1.51 -18.52 -20.36
N SER A 388 0.36 -17.89 -20.45
CA SER A 388 -0.63 -17.83 -19.35
C SER A 388 -1.38 -19.13 -19.09
N GLY A 389 -1.42 -20.06 -20.04
CA GLY A 389 -2.20 -21.29 -19.98
C GLY A 389 -3.67 -21.16 -20.39
N PHE A 390 -4.15 -19.96 -20.78
CA PHE A 390 -5.53 -19.75 -21.25
C PHE A 390 -5.74 -20.07 -22.72
N ILE A 391 -4.67 -20.04 -23.50
CA ILE A 391 -4.66 -20.41 -24.91
C ILE A 391 -4.34 -21.90 -24.98
N ARG A 392 -5.32 -22.72 -25.41
CA ARG A 392 -5.29 -24.16 -25.21
C ARG A 392 -4.82 -25.00 -26.42
N GLU A 393 -4.18 -24.38 -27.40
CA GLU A 393 -3.72 -25.13 -28.60
C GLU A 393 -2.57 -26.10 -28.32
N LYS A 394 -1.65 -25.73 -27.44
CA LYS A 394 -0.55 -26.57 -26.93
C LYS A 394 -0.17 -26.13 -25.51
N THR A 395 0.79 -26.84 -24.91
CA THR A 395 1.33 -26.43 -23.62
C THR A 395 1.87 -24.99 -23.67
N PRO A 396 1.69 -24.17 -22.63
CA PRO A 396 2.11 -22.77 -22.63
C PRO A 396 3.57 -22.57 -23.03
N GLY A 397 4.48 -23.36 -22.49
CA GLY A 397 5.91 -23.29 -22.84
C GLY A 397 6.21 -23.61 -24.32
N SER A 398 5.39 -24.43 -24.96
CA SER A 398 5.53 -24.73 -26.40
C SER A 398 5.11 -23.53 -27.26
N LEU A 399 3.96 -22.89 -26.97
CA LEU A 399 3.51 -21.68 -27.69
C LEU A 399 4.49 -20.52 -27.51
N TYR A 400 4.96 -20.31 -26.29
CA TYR A 400 5.98 -19.29 -26.00
C TYR A 400 7.28 -19.54 -26.77
N SER A 401 7.75 -20.80 -26.85
CA SER A 401 8.95 -21.16 -27.61
C SER A 401 8.78 -20.87 -29.10
N ILE A 402 7.65 -21.26 -29.71
CA ILE A 402 7.37 -20.97 -31.13
C ILE A 402 7.34 -19.46 -31.38
N PHE A 403 6.67 -18.71 -30.50
CA PHE A 403 6.61 -17.25 -30.61
C PHE A 403 8.00 -16.61 -30.53
N ASN A 404 8.82 -16.99 -29.56
CA ASN A 404 10.17 -16.43 -29.40
C ASN A 404 11.07 -16.73 -30.61
N ARG A 405 10.96 -17.88 -31.24
CA ARG A 405 11.71 -18.23 -32.45
C ARG A 405 11.24 -17.43 -33.68
N THR A 406 9.99 -16.93 -33.67
CA THR A 406 9.42 -16.23 -34.82
C THR A 406 9.25 -14.71 -34.63
N LYS A 407 9.28 -14.17 -33.42
CA LYS A 407 8.94 -12.78 -33.10
C LYS A 407 9.74 -11.74 -33.88
N GLU A 408 11.01 -11.99 -34.16
CA GLU A 408 11.86 -11.06 -34.91
C GLU A 408 11.37 -10.84 -36.35
N PHE A 409 10.63 -11.80 -36.91
CA PHE A 409 10.07 -11.68 -38.24
C PHE A 409 8.93 -10.65 -38.33
N PHE A 410 8.23 -10.42 -37.23
CA PHE A 410 7.10 -9.52 -37.15
C PHE A 410 7.21 -8.45 -36.06
N VAL A 411 8.40 -8.20 -35.51
CA VAL A 411 8.65 -7.20 -34.45
C VAL A 411 8.14 -5.79 -34.77
N ARG A 412 8.00 -5.46 -36.07
CA ARG A 412 7.49 -4.15 -36.53
C ARG A 412 5.98 -4.13 -36.74
N ALA A 413 5.30 -5.25 -36.62
CA ALA A 413 3.86 -5.30 -36.73
C ALA A 413 3.20 -4.57 -35.54
N LYS A 414 2.12 -3.86 -35.81
CA LYS A 414 1.38 -3.09 -34.80
C LYS A 414 0.02 -3.68 -34.46
N THR A 415 -0.45 -4.67 -35.22
CA THR A 415 -1.74 -5.33 -35.00
C THR A 415 -1.58 -6.84 -35.12
N ILE A 416 -2.49 -7.60 -34.50
CA ILE A 416 -2.54 -9.06 -34.63
C ILE A 416 -2.70 -9.49 -36.09
N ASP A 417 -3.53 -8.79 -36.88
CA ASP A 417 -3.73 -9.08 -38.29
C ASP A 417 -2.43 -8.95 -39.11
N GLN A 418 -1.62 -7.92 -38.82
CA GLN A 418 -0.31 -7.77 -39.46
C GLN A 418 0.64 -8.91 -39.10
N ILE A 419 0.60 -9.38 -37.83
CA ILE A 419 1.38 -10.54 -37.39
C ILE A 419 0.94 -11.79 -38.13
N MET A 420 -0.38 -12.04 -38.20
CA MET A 420 -0.94 -13.19 -38.90
C MET A 420 -0.59 -13.20 -40.39
N ASP A 421 -0.65 -12.03 -41.05
CA ASP A 421 -0.24 -11.88 -42.44
C ASP A 421 1.23 -12.22 -42.66
N LEU A 422 2.11 -11.73 -41.76
CA LEU A 422 3.55 -12.04 -41.84
C LEU A 422 3.84 -13.51 -41.58
N LEU A 423 3.17 -14.13 -40.60
CA LEU A 423 3.26 -15.56 -40.35
C LEU A 423 2.75 -16.37 -41.56
N GLY A 424 1.69 -15.93 -42.23
CA GLY A 424 1.23 -16.52 -43.47
C GLY A 424 2.27 -16.46 -44.63
N LYS A 425 3.04 -15.35 -44.71
CA LYS A 425 4.15 -15.23 -45.65
C LYS A 425 5.31 -16.16 -45.26
N LEU A 426 5.65 -16.24 -43.99
CA LEU A 426 6.69 -17.13 -43.45
C LEU A 426 6.32 -18.59 -43.72
N LYS A 427 5.10 -19.01 -43.45
CA LYS A 427 4.57 -20.35 -43.72
C LYS A 427 4.78 -20.76 -45.20
N LYS A 428 4.40 -19.86 -46.14
CA LYS A 428 4.56 -20.12 -47.57
C LYS A 428 6.04 -20.31 -47.95
N ARG A 429 6.93 -19.54 -47.34
CA ARG A 429 8.38 -19.67 -47.58
C ARG A 429 8.94 -20.99 -47.05
N ILE A 430 8.56 -21.38 -45.85
CA ILE A 430 9.02 -22.65 -45.26
C ILE A 430 8.49 -23.84 -46.07
N ALA A 431 7.20 -23.85 -46.40
CA ALA A 431 6.62 -24.89 -47.24
C ALA A 431 7.25 -25.00 -48.62
N LYS A 432 7.75 -23.89 -49.19
CA LYS A 432 8.52 -23.89 -50.43
C LYS A 432 9.93 -24.44 -50.21
N ALA A 433 10.59 -24.06 -49.11
CA ALA A 433 11.91 -24.52 -48.75
C ALA A 433 11.96 -26.04 -48.50
N GLU A 434 10.91 -26.65 -48.04
CA GLU A 434 10.80 -28.11 -47.88
C GLU A 434 10.86 -28.84 -49.23
N LYS A 435 10.50 -28.16 -50.33
CA LYS A 435 10.41 -28.72 -51.67
C LYS A 435 11.53 -28.31 -52.62
N ASP A 436 12.27 -27.24 -52.29
CA ASP A 436 13.29 -26.63 -53.15
C ASP A 436 14.59 -26.36 -52.38
N GLU A 437 15.67 -27.03 -52.75
CA GLU A 437 17.01 -26.91 -52.14
C GLU A 437 17.59 -25.48 -52.21
N ALA A 438 17.25 -24.71 -53.26
CA ALA A 438 17.72 -23.33 -53.36
C ALA A 438 17.04 -22.43 -52.35
N GLU A 439 15.74 -22.56 -52.14
CA GLU A 439 14.98 -21.86 -51.10
C GLU A 439 15.42 -22.31 -49.71
N LYS A 440 15.68 -23.60 -49.50
CA LYS A 440 16.19 -24.14 -48.25
C LYS A 440 17.49 -23.47 -47.80
N ARG A 441 18.42 -23.21 -48.74
CA ARG A 441 19.68 -22.49 -48.48
C ARG A 441 19.43 -21.02 -48.08
N ILE A 442 18.42 -20.37 -48.64
CA ILE A 442 18.03 -19.00 -48.30
C ILE A 442 17.41 -18.94 -46.92
N VAL A 443 16.42 -19.80 -46.66
CA VAL A 443 15.70 -19.86 -45.38
C VAL A 443 16.61 -20.29 -44.25
N SER A 444 17.58 -21.20 -44.48
CA SER A 444 18.56 -21.63 -43.48
C SER A 444 19.52 -20.52 -42.97
N ARG A 445 19.58 -19.41 -43.66
CA ARG A 445 20.31 -18.20 -43.22
C ARG A 445 19.44 -17.25 -42.37
N LEU A 446 18.15 -17.50 -42.26
CA LEU A 446 17.22 -16.73 -41.44
C LEU A 446 17.17 -17.34 -40.05
N VAL A 447 17.07 -16.50 -39.04
CA VAL A 447 16.99 -16.90 -37.63
C VAL A 447 15.73 -17.77 -37.34
N TYR A 448 14.74 -17.73 -38.24
CA TYR A 448 13.45 -18.41 -38.13
C TYR A 448 13.37 -19.78 -38.79
N PHE A 449 14.47 -20.31 -39.25
CA PHE A 449 14.50 -21.58 -39.98
C PHE A 449 14.12 -22.81 -39.14
N ASP A 450 14.23 -22.68 -37.83
CA ASP A 450 14.02 -23.77 -36.89
C ASP A 450 12.51 -23.94 -36.50
N VAL A 451 11.62 -23.48 -37.38
CA VAL A 451 10.14 -23.53 -37.16
C VAL A 451 9.50 -24.30 -38.31
N THR A 452 8.59 -25.22 -37.95
CA THR A 452 7.83 -26.02 -38.93
C THR A 452 6.56 -25.31 -39.39
N VAL A 453 6.00 -25.78 -40.52
CA VAL A 453 4.69 -25.29 -41.01
C VAL A 453 3.60 -25.48 -39.97
N GLU A 454 3.59 -26.64 -39.30
CA GLU A 454 2.60 -26.98 -38.25
C GLU A 454 2.73 -26.07 -37.03
N GLU A 455 3.94 -25.73 -36.62
CA GLU A 455 4.18 -24.78 -35.51
C GLU A 455 3.65 -23.38 -35.83
N ILE A 456 3.83 -22.91 -37.08
CA ILE A 456 3.29 -21.61 -37.52
C ILE A 456 1.77 -21.63 -37.53
N GLU A 457 1.15 -22.72 -37.99
CA GLU A 457 -0.32 -22.88 -37.96
C GLU A 457 -0.85 -22.82 -36.53
N THR A 458 -0.20 -23.54 -35.63
CA THR A 458 -0.52 -23.52 -34.20
C THR A 458 -0.44 -22.12 -33.62
N LEU A 459 0.61 -21.36 -33.93
CA LEU A 459 0.76 -19.98 -33.46
C LEU A 459 -0.33 -19.06 -34.03
N VAL A 460 -0.69 -19.20 -35.31
CA VAL A 460 -1.78 -18.43 -35.91
C VAL A 460 -3.10 -18.70 -35.21
N ILE A 461 -3.44 -19.97 -34.93
CA ILE A 461 -4.67 -20.33 -34.21
C ILE A 461 -4.63 -19.73 -32.78
N ALA A 462 -3.49 -19.82 -32.09
CA ALA A 462 -3.31 -19.23 -30.77
C ALA A 462 -3.53 -17.72 -30.75
N LEU A 463 -3.02 -16.99 -31.75
CA LEU A 463 -3.22 -15.54 -31.90
C LEU A 463 -4.69 -15.18 -32.24
N MET A 464 -5.36 -16.03 -33.03
CA MET A 464 -6.82 -15.86 -33.28
C MET A 464 -7.62 -16.04 -31.99
N GLN A 465 -7.28 -17.02 -31.16
CA GLN A 465 -7.93 -17.21 -29.84
C GLN A 465 -7.65 -16.00 -28.93
N LEU A 466 -6.43 -15.47 -28.90
CA LEU A 466 -6.09 -14.28 -28.15
C LEU A 466 -6.94 -13.08 -28.58
N ASP A 467 -7.06 -12.83 -29.86
CA ASP A 467 -7.89 -11.75 -30.41
C ASP A 467 -9.37 -11.92 -30.01
N GLN A 468 -9.92 -13.13 -30.13
CA GLN A 468 -11.28 -13.44 -29.73
C GLN A 468 -11.53 -13.23 -28.24
N ILE A 469 -10.62 -13.70 -27.38
CA ILE A 469 -10.75 -13.53 -25.94
C ILE A 469 -10.67 -12.04 -25.57
N THR A 470 -9.73 -11.30 -26.18
CA THR A 470 -9.58 -9.87 -25.90
C THR A 470 -10.82 -9.08 -26.33
N LYS A 471 -11.39 -9.36 -27.50
CA LYS A 471 -12.65 -8.78 -27.95
C LYS A 471 -13.80 -9.11 -27.01
N LEU A 472 -13.91 -10.36 -26.54
CA LEU A 472 -14.95 -10.76 -25.58
C LEU A 472 -14.92 -9.87 -24.32
N PHE A 473 -13.73 -9.46 -23.87
CA PHE A 473 -13.60 -8.59 -22.69
C PHE A 473 -13.92 -7.13 -23.00
N TYR A 474 -13.52 -6.60 -24.16
CA TYR A 474 -13.41 -5.17 -24.38
C TYR A 474 -14.21 -4.62 -25.55
N GLU A 475 -14.81 -5.43 -26.42
CA GLU A 475 -15.49 -4.97 -27.66
C GLU A 475 -16.56 -3.91 -27.41
N ASP A 476 -17.26 -4.00 -26.26
CA ASP A 476 -18.29 -3.04 -25.89
C ASP A 476 -17.77 -1.81 -25.14
N PHE A 477 -16.47 -1.75 -24.88
CA PHE A 477 -15.89 -0.63 -24.16
C PHE A 477 -15.52 0.51 -25.10
N GLU A 478 -16.23 1.63 -24.94
CA GLU A 478 -15.98 2.86 -25.67
C GLU A 478 -14.94 3.72 -24.94
N ASN A 479 -14.40 4.71 -25.66
CA ASN A 479 -13.33 5.57 -25.14
C ASN A 479 -13.80 6.54 -24.05
N THR A 480 -15.09 6.72 -23.80
CA THR A 480 -15.60 7.86 -23.03
C THR A 480 -16.40 7.54 -21.77
N ALA A 481 -17.16 6.47 -21.72
CA ALA A 481 -18.05 6.21 -20.58
C ALA A 481 -18.37 4.73 -20.41
N ASN A 482 -17.42 3.96 -19.89
CA ASN A 482 -17.64 2.52 -19.65
C ASN A 482 -18.12 2.29 -18.22
N ASN A 483 -19.07 1.39 -18.06
CA ASN A 483 -19.51 0.94 -16.75
C ASN A 483 -18.50 -0.09 -16.19
N PHE A 484 -17.84 0.26 -15.10
CA PHE A 484 -16.81 -0.59 -14.49
C PHE A 484 -17.38 -1.87 -13.89
N LYS A 485 -18.61 -1.82 -13.42
CA LYS A 485 -19.31 -2.98 -12.89
C LYS A 485 -19.40 -4.12 -13.91
N GLU A 486 -19.77 -3.82 -15.16
CA GLU A 486 -19.86 -4.82 -16.21
C GLU A 486 -18.50 -5.45 -16.54
N PHE A 487 -17.44 -4.66 -16.51
CA PHE A 487 -16.09 -5.18 -16.71
C PHE A 487 -15.65 -6.13 -15.60
N TYR A 488 -15.81 -5.72 -14.34
CA TYR A 488 -15.42 -6.56 -13.20
C TYR A 488 -16.27 -7.82 -13.11
N LYS A 489 -17.54 -7.77 -13.48
CA LYS A 489 -18.41 -8.92 -13.59
C LYS A 489 -17.89 -9.93 -14.61
N ARG A 490 -17.42 -9.48 -15.77
CA ARG A 490 -16.80 -10.34 -16.81
C ARG A 490 -15.52 -11.01 -16.28
N ILE A 491 -14.67 -10.28 -15.57
CA ILE A 491 -13.47 -10.87 -14.92
C ILE A 491 -13.91 -11.94 -13.92
N LYS A 492 -14.89 -11.66 -13.08
CA LYS A 492 -15.42 -12.61 -12.10
C LYS A 492 -15.93 -13.87 -12.76
N GLU A 493 -16.81 -13.76 -13.74
CA GLU A 493 -17.36 -14.91 -14.49
C GLU A 493 -16.25 -15.73 -15.17
N PHE A 494 -15.25 -15.10 -15.72
CA PHE A 494 -14.11 -15.79 -16.33
C PHE A 494 -13.29 -16.56 -15.27
N LEU A 495 -12.99 -15.95 -14.14
CA LEU A 495 -12.25 -16.59 -13.04
C LEU A 495 -13.01 -17.79 -12.47
N GLU A 496 -14.31 -17.66 -12.27
CA GLU A 496 -15.17 -18.73 -11.75
C GLU A 496 -15.28 -19.90 -12.75
N THR A 497 -15.55 -19.61 -14.03
CA THR A 497 -15.86 -20.64 -15.01
C THR A 497 -14.64 -21.28 -15.65
N ARG A 498 -13.60 -20.50 -15.92
CA ARG A 498 -12.42 -20.97 -16.69
C ARG A 498 -11.23 -21.32 -15.80
N VAL A 499 -11.09 -20.64 -14.67
CA VAL A 499 -9.94 -20.83 -13.80
C VAL A 499 -10.25 -21.81 -12.68
N LEU A 500 -11.23 -21.55 -11.83
CA LEU A 500 -11.58 -22.45 -10.73
C LEU A 500 -12.15 -23.79 -11.20
N GLY A 501 -12.72 -23.84 -12.41
CA GLY A 501 -13.20 -25.07 -13.06
C GLY A 501 -12.09 -25.96 -13.63
N ALA A 502 -10.82 -25.55 -13.63
CA ALA A 502 -9.72 -26.37 -14.09
C ALA A 502 -9.30 -27.40 -13.02
N GLU A 503 -9.19 -28.68 -13.43
CA GLU A 503 -8.87 -29.79 -12.52
C GLU A 503 -7.43 -29.74 -12.00
N ASP A 504 -6.49 -29.18 -12.76
CA ASP A 504 -5.04 -29.19 -12.49
C ASP A 504 -4.54 -27.91 -11.79
N LEU A 505 -5.39 -27.18 -11.07
CA LEU A 505 -4.99 -25.92 -10.43
C LEU A 505 -4.28 -26.20 -9.11
N GLU A 506 -3.09 -25.62 -8.93
CA GLU A 506 -2.36 -25.64 -7.65
C GLU A 506 -3.21 -25.02 -6.53
N GLU A 507 -3.18 -25.60 -5.34
CA GLU A 507 -4.03 -25.20 -4.20
C GLU A 507 -3.74 -23.74 -3.77
N GLU A 508 -2.46 -23.36 -3.75
CA GLU A 508 -2.03 -21.99 -3.45
C GLU A 508 -2.62 -20.95 -4.43
N PHE A 509 -2.57 -21.27 -5.72
CA PHE A 509 -3.16 -20.41 -6.75
C PHE A 509 -4.68 -20.34 -6.65
N ARG A 510 -5.34 -21.46 -6.33
CA ARG A 510 -6.79 -21.51 -6.10
C ARG A 510 -7.21 -20.56 -4.98
N ASP A 511 -6.43 -20.48 -3.90
CA ASP A 511 -6.72 -19.59 -2.78
C ASP A 511 -6.49 -18.11 -3.12
N VAL A 512 -5.51 -17.79 -3.96
CA VAL A 512 -5.31 -16.44 -4.50
C VAL A 512 -6.51 -16.02 -5.35
N VAL A 513 -6.99 -16.88 -6.24
CA VAL A 513 -8.16 -16.61 -7.07
C VAL A 513 -9.42 -16.41 -6.23
N LYS A 514 -9.65 -17.22 -5.19
CA LYS A 514 -10.79 -17.03 -4.27
C LYS A 514 -10.72 -15.66 -3.57
N ARG A 515 -9.55 -15.23 -3.12
CA ARG A 515 -9.37 -13.89 -2.51
C ARG A 515 -9.69 -12.77 -3.49
N VAL A 516 -9.29 -12.91 -4.76
CA VAL A 516 -9.64 -11.95 -5.80
C VAL A 516 -11.15 -11.92 -6.07
N LEU A 517 -11.80 -13.08 -6.11
CA LEU A 517 -13.25 -13.16 -6.29
C LEU A 517 -14.03 -12.43 -5.19
N VAL A 518 -13.62 -12.60 -3.92
CA VAL A 518 -14.23 -11.87 -2.80
C VAL A 518 -14.12 -10.35 -3.01
N ARG A 519 -12.98 -9.87 -3.51
CA ARG A 519 -12.81 -8.44 -3.83
C ARG A 519 -13.67 -7.99 -5.00
N LEU A 520 -13.76 -8.80 -6.05
CA LEU A 520 -14.59 -8.49 -7.20
C LEU A 520 -16.07 -8.41 -6.82
N GLU A 521 -16.53 -9.10 -5.78
CA GLU A 521 -17.87 -8.96 -5.22
C GLU A 521 -18.11 -7.58 -4.57
N GLU A 522 -17.09 -6.95 -4.03
CA GLU A 522 -17.18 -5.59 -3.50
C GLU A 522 -17.33 -4.57 -4.64
N VAL A 523 -16.55 -4.75 -5.73
CA VAL A 523 -16.57 -3.85 -6.88
C VAL A 523 -17.83 -4.02 -7.73
N ASP A 524 -18.43 -5.19 -7.76
CA ASP A 524 -19.69 -5.46 -8.47
C ASP A 524 -20.86 -4.55 -7.99
N LYS A 525 -20.71 -3.93 -6.83
CA LYS A 525 -21.66 -2.97 -6.27
C LYS A 525 -21.38 -1.52 -6.65
N ILE A 526 -20.18 -1.23 -7.20
CA ILE A 526 -19.74 0.14 -7.47
C ILE A 526 -20.32 0.63 -8.80
N ASP A 527 -21.15 1.65 -8.74
CA ASP A 527 -21.67 2.35 -9.91
C ASP A 527 -20.70 3.48 -10.30
N ALA A 528 -19.64 3.11 -11.01
CA ALA A 528 -18.66 4.04 -11.55
C ALA A 528 -18.54 3.85 -13.06
N SER A 529 -18.37 4.96 -13.77
CA SER A 529 -18.18 4.97 -15.22
C SER A 529 -17.05 5.92 -15.60
N GLY A 530 -16.20 5.51 -16.52
CA GLY A 530 -15.06 6.31 -16.95
C GLY A 530 -14.50 5.87 -18.30
N SER A 531 -13.44 6.54 -18.74
CA SER A 531 -12.70 6.15 -19.93
C SER A 531 -12.02 4.78 -19.74
N PHE A 532 -11.63 4.16 -20.85
CA PHE A 532 -10.91 2.89 -20.80
C PHE A 532 -9.57 3.02 -20.05
N ASP A 533 -8.88 4.16 -20.17
CA ASP A 533 -7.63 4.41 -19.46
C ASP A 533 -7.84 4.45 -17.94
N VAL A 534 -8.93 5.07 -17.47
CA VAL A 534 -9.28 5.08 -16.06
C VAL A 534 -9.61 3.68 -15.57
N LEU A 535 -10.35 2.88 -16.37
CA LEU A 535 -10.63 1.48 -16.05
C LEU A 535 -9.33 0.67 -15.89
N LYS A 536 -8.40 0.82 -16.84
CA LYS A 536 -7.09 0.15 -16.82
C LYS A 536 -6.28 0.45 -15.55
N GLU A 537 -6.22 1.72 -15.18
CA GLU A 537 -5.47 2.16 -13.99
C GLU A 537 -6.15 1.69 -12.69
N THR A 538 -7.47 1.79 -12.61
CA THR A 538 -8.22 1.30 -11.44
C THR A 538 -8.13 -0.21 -11.30
N MET A 539 -8.11 -0.97 -12.40
CA MET A 539 -7.91 -2.41 -12.39
C MET A 539 -6.55 -2.78 -11.80
N ALA A 540 -5.47 -2.13 -12.27
CA ALA A 540 -4.13 -2.38 -11.77
C ALA A 540 -4.03 -2.06 -10.26
N TYR A 541 -4.61 -0.94 -9.82
CA TYR A 541 -4.66 -0.55 -8.42
C TYR A 541 -5.44 -1.57 -7.59
N TYR A 542 -6.62 -1.95 -8.06
CA TYR A 542 -7.56 -2.81 -7.35
C TYR A 542 -7.06 -4.25 -7.19
N LEU A 543 -6.50 -4.82 -8.25
CA LEU A 543 -5.96 -6.19 -8.23
C LEU A 543 -4.59 -6.30 -7.54
N LYS A 544 -3.87 -5.19 -7.38
CA LYS A 544 -2.62 -5.13 -6.61
C LYS A 544 -2.84 -5.00 -5.10
N GLN A 545 -4.00 -4.49 -4.66
CA GLN A 545 -4.23 -4.32 -3.23
C GLN A 545 -4.33 -5.68 -2.54
N GLU A 546 -3.44 -5.89 -1.60
CA GLU A 546 -3.56 -6.99 -0.64
C GLU A 546 -4.78 -6.77 0.26
N SER A 547 -5.42 -7.85 0.63
CA SER A 547 -6.43 -7.78 1.67
C SER A 547 -5.75 -7.31 2.95
N LYS A 548 -6.21 -6.22 3.54
CA LYS A 548 -5.77 -5.72 4.85
C LYS A 548 -5.93 -6.75 5.99
N LYS A 549 -6.55 -7.88 5.71
CA LYS A 549 -6.75 -8.98 6.65
C LYS A 549 -5.58 -9.97 6.59
N GLY A 550 -4.56 -9.70 7.34
CA GLY A 550 -3.77 -10.74 7.95
C GLY A 550 -2.37 -11.03 7.42
N LEU A 551 -1.78 -10.23 6.54
CA LEU A 551 -0.44 -10.53 6.02
C LEU A 551 0.62 -9.43 6.20
N SER A 552 0.28 -8.31 6.82
CA SER A 552 1.27 -7.31 7.23
C SER A 552 2.28 -7.82 8.28
N ALA A 553 2.03 -8.99 8.86
CA ALA A 553 2.88 -9.58 9.88
C ALA A 553 4.07 -10.40 9.33
N ASN A 554 4.12 -10.66 8.04
CA ASN A 554 5.12 -11.56 7.45
C ASN A 554 6.35 -10.85 6.87
N TRP A 555 6.45 -9.54 7.01
CA TRP A 555 7.66 -8.82 6.63
C TRP A 555 8.76 -9.08 7.65
N ILE A 556 9.91 -9.48 7.18
CA ILE A 556 11.06 -9.76 8.03
C ILE A 556 11.76 -8.48 8.43
N VAL A 557 11.95 -7.57 7.50
CA VAL A 557 12.47 -6.24 7.77
C VAL A 557 11.27 -5.30 7.93
N ARG A 558 11.12 -4.76 9.13
CA ARG A 558 9.95 -3.96 9.55
C ARG A 558 10.30 -2.50 9.62
N ASP A 559 9.27 -1.66 9.58
CA ASP A 559 9.44 -0.22 9.82
C ASP A 559 9.74 0.05 11.30
N PHE A 560 10.48 1.11 11.59
CA PHE A 560 10.78 1.53 12.95
C PHE A 560 9.52 1.76 13.80
N GLU A 561 8.41 2.17 13.20
CA GLU A 561 7.13 2.37 13.88
C GLU A 561 6.55 1.10 14.52
N GLN A 562 6.99 -0.07 14.08
CA GLN A 562 6.49 -1.35 14.60
C GLN A 562 7.24 -1.82 15.86
N ILE A 563 8.35 -1.16 16.19
CA ILE A 563 9.24 -1.62 17.27
C ILE A 563 8.54 -1.66 18.63
N ASP A 564 7.72 -0.68 18.95
CA ASP A 564 7.03 -0.59 20.24
C ASP A 564 6.12 -1.81 20.49
N GLY A 565 5.39 -2.24 19.46
CA GLY A 565 4.53 -3.42 19.54
C GLY A 565 5.30 -4.73 19.64
N ASP A 566 6.40 -4.84 18.90
CA ASP A 566 7.22 -6.04 18.87
C ASP A 566 8.01 -6.23 20.17
N ILE A 567 8.47 -5.16 20.78
CA ILE A 567 9.10 -5.19 22.11
C ILE A 567 8.11 -5.76 23.14
N LEU A 568 6.84 -5.32 23.14
CA LEU A 568 5.82 -5.84 24.04
C LEU A 568 5.60 -7.35 23.89
N LYS A 569 5.67 -7.87 22.67
CA LYS A 569 5.52 -9.30 22.39
C LYS A 569 6.74 -10.12 22.81
N SER A 570 7.95 -9.62 22.59
CA SER A 570 9.19 -10.38 22.79
C SER A 570 9.43 -10.74 24.25
N ARG A 571 9.00 -9.92 25.20
CA ARG A 571 9.22 -10.16 26.64
C ARG A 571 8.57 -11.45 27.16
N LYS A 572 7.42 -11.87 26.62
CA LYS A 572 6.77 -13.14 27.03
C LYS A 572 7.49 -14.39 26.53
N GLN A 573 8.43 -14.25 25.62
CA GLN A 573 9.07 -15.40 24.98
C GLN A 573 10.35 -15.85 25.69
N ASP A 574 10.78 -15.15 26.73
CA ASP A 574 11.98 -15.49 27.57
C ASP A 574 13.25 -15.74 26.72
N LYS A 575 13.41 -15.00 25.60
CA LYS A 575 14.51 -15.16 24.66
C LYS A 575 15.37 -13.90 24.62
N ASP A 576 16.66 -14.11 24.52
CA ASP A 576 17.61 -13.06 24.16
C ASP A 576 17.33 -12.64 22.70
N THR A 577 16.66 -11.52 22.50
CA THR A 577 16.34 -10.98 21.17
C THR A 577 17.40 -9.97 20.78
N ILE A 578 17.95 -10.15 19.58
CA ILE A 578 18.90 -9.21 18.97
C ILE A 578 18.11 -8.30 18.03
N TYR A 579 18.20 -6.99 18.22
CA TYR A 579 17.55 -6.00 17.39
C TYR A 579 18.55 -5.41 16.40
N HIS A 580 18.27 -5.54 15.12
CA HIS A 580 19.05 -4.96 14.03
C HIS A 580 18.36 -3.72 13.50
N PHE A 581 19.06 -2.60 13.50
CA PHE A 581 18.62 -1.35 12.88
C PHE A 581 19.39 -1.20 11.58
N ALA A 582 18.69 -1.24 10.46
CA ALA A 582 19.27 -1.26 9.12
C ALA A 582 18.90 -0.03 8.31
N CYS A 583 19.57 0.15 7.18
CA CYS A 583 19.35 1.28 6.26
C CYS A 583 19.52 2.63 6.97
N LEU A 584 20.60 2.77 7.76
CA LEU A 584 20.93 3.99 8.52
C LEU A 584 21.86 4.93 7.74
N SER A 585 21.99 4.77 6.41
CA SER A 585 22.75 5.70 5.58
C SER A 585 22.04 7.06 5.47
N ASP A 586 22.81 8.12 5.22
CA ASP A 586 22.25 9.46 5.01
C ASP A 586 21.18 9.47 3.90
N ASN A 587 21.37 8.66 2.85
CA ASN A 587 20.40 8.56 1.77
C ASN A 587 19.10 7.90 2.22
N ASP A 588 19.17 6.83 3.01
CA ASP A 588 18.00 6.09 3.49
C ASP A 588 17.25 6.88 4.56
N MET A 589 17.95 7.53 5.49
CA MET A 589 17.36 8.33 6.55
C MET A 589 16.77 9.66 6.02
N ASN A 590 17.35 10.23 4.97
CA ASN A 590 16.86 11.47 4.34
C ASN A 590 15.72 11.24 3.33
N VAL A 591 15.47 10.02 2.88
CA VAL A 591 14.33 9.70 2.00
C VAL A 591 13.00 10.01 2.69
N SER A 592 12.93 9.86 4.01
CA SER A 592 11.75 10.24 4.79
C SER A 592 11.37 11.72 4.67
N GLY A 593 12.28 12.59 4.23
CA GLY A 593 12.03 14.03 4.02
C GLY A 593 11.51 14.41 2.62
N ARG A 594 11.67 13.53 1.61
CA ARG A 594 11.37 13.89 0.21
C ARG A 594 10.00 13.45 -0.29
N GLU A 595 9.38 12.44 0.30
CA GLU A 595 8.11 11.86 -0.18
C GLU A 595 6.92 12.08 0.77
N ARG A 596 6.96 13.10 1.62
CA ARG A 596 5.85 13.36 2.56
C ARG A 596 4.55 13.75 1.89
N PHE A 597 4.63 14.33 0.70
CA PHE A 597 3.45 14.80 -0.01
C PHE A 597 3.39 14.22 -1.43
N PRO A 598 2.22 13.77 -1.87
CA PRO A 598 2.03 13.36 -3.26
C PRO A 598 2.16 14.58 -4.19
N TRP A 599 2.72 14.36 -5.38
CA TRP A 599 2.84 15.40 -6.40
C TRP A 599 1.47 16.02 -6.72
N PRO A 600 1.38 17.37 -6.88
CA PRO A 600 2.44 18.38 -6.84
C PRO A 600 2.58 19.08 -5.49
N LEU A 601 2.09 18.51 -4.38
CA LEU A 601 2.22 19.10 -3.05
C LEU A 601 3.67 18.99 -2.56
N ASP A 602 4.10 20.00 -1.83
CA ASP A 602 5.36 20.05 -1.10
C ASP A 602 5.23 20.95 0.14
N VAL A 603 6.27 21.08 0.94
CA VAL A 603 6.28 21.93 2.12
C VAL A 603 6.01 23.39 1.73
N ASN A 604 6.63 23.87 0.64
CA ASN A 604 6.45 25.24 0.17
C ASN A 604 5.00 25.54 -0.22
N PHE A 605 4.26 24.54 -0.74
CA PHE A 605 2.84 24.69 -1.04
C PHE A 605 2.06 25.12 0.20
N PHE A 606 2.27 24.44 1.32
CA PHE A 606 1.54 24.74 2.56
C PHE A 606 1.98 26.07 3.17
N GLU A 607 3.27 26.43 3.09
CA GLU A 607 3.77 27.73 3.53
C GLU A 607 3.18 28.90 2.72
N VAL A 608 2.96 28.70 1.42
CA VAL A 608 2.41 29.72 0.51
C VAL A 608 0.88 29.73 0.55
N ALA A 609 0.23 28.58 0.72
CA ALA A 609 -1.23 28.44 0.67
C ALA A 609 -1.95 29.10 1.84
N GLN A 610 -1.30 29.19 3.01
CA GLN A 610 -1.84 29.85 4.19
C GLN A 610 -0.85 30.91 4.68
N GLU A 611 -1.33 31.99 5.31
CA GLU A 611 -0.44 32.80 6.14
C GLU A 611 0.23 31.88 7.16
N PRO A 612 1.53 32.13 7.45
CA PRO A 612 2.28 31.21 8.29
C PRO A 612 1.52 30.98 9.60
N ILE A 613 0.94 29.79 9.70
CA ILE A 613 0.59 29.25 10.99
C ILE A 613 1.97 29.01 11.62
N ASP A 614 2.26 29.69 12.71
CA ASP A 614 3.44 29.40 13.52
C ASP A 614 3.35 27.96 14.01
N TRP A 615 3.95 27.05 13.23
CA TRP A 615 4.07 25.62 13.57
C TRP A 615 5.16 25.43 14.60
#